data_02350cf4759ae7fac52c5ef3a9d514d6
#
_entry.id   02350cf4759ae7fac52c5ef3a9d514d6
#
_cell.length_a   1.000
_cell.length_b   1.000
_cell.length_c   1.000
_cell.angle_alpha   90.00
_cell.angle_beta   90.00
_cell.angle_gamma   90.00
#
_symmetry.space_group_name_H-M   'P 1'
#
loop_
_entity.id
_entity.type
_entity.pdbx_description
1 polymer ?
#
loop_
_entity_poly.entity_id
_entity_poly.type
_entity_poly.pdbx_seq_one_letter_code
_entity_poly.pdbx_strand_id
1 'polypeptide(L)'
;NYTNLAMPENAYRGEHPEFVQEALSQFSVSDTIEFFKELGIYPLDRKGYLYPRSGQAQSVTEVLCMEAANLGVKIKTNEKVVSVQKKTDGFRVLTEGWHYEGDVLILANGSRASAISGSDGSGYELAKRLGHHIVPVWPALTALKCKGNFFKTWSGVRTEGKITLFSE
;
A
#
# COMPACT_ATOMS: atom_id res chain seq x y z
N ASN A 1 9.73 5.13 -3.16
CA ASN A 1 9.55 4.71 -4.56
C ASN A 1 8.09 4.42 -4.85
N TYR A 2 7.68 4.55 -6.10
CA TYR A 2 6.33 4.19 -6.54
C TYR A 2 6.31 2.91 -7.39
N THR A 3 7.44 2.50 -7.96
CA THR A 3 7.62 1.18 -8.58
C THR A 3 9.10 0.79 -8.61
N ASN A 4 9.42 -0.42 -9.10
CA ASN A 4 10.76 -0.99 -9.14
C ASN A 4 11.00 -1.70 -10.48
N LEU A 5 12.07 -1.31 -11.20
CA LEU A 5 12.49 -1.93 -12.46
C LEU A 5 13.28 -3.23 -12.24
N ALA A 6 13.96 -3.35 -11.10
CA ALA A 6 14.87 -4.45 -10.78
C ALA A 6 14.22 -5.47 -9.84
N MET A 7 12.95 -5.80 -10.07
CA MET A 7 12.24 -6.77 -9.24
C MET A 7 12.65 -8.19 -9.68
N PRO A 8 13.28 -8.99 -8.80
CA PRO A 8 13.65 -10.36 -9.13
C PRO A 8 12.40 -11.23 -9.23
N GLU A 9 12.46 -12.30 -10.03
CA GLU A 9 11.33 -13.23 -10.22
C GLU A 9 10.81 -13.82 -8.92
N ASN A 10 11.67 -13.99 -7.91
CA ASN A 10 11.33 -14.52 -6.60
C ASN A 10 11.12 -13.44 -5.52
N ALA A 11 10.80 -12.20 -5.90
CA ALA A 11 10.56 -11.10 -4.97
C ALA A 11 9.34 -11.34 -4.07
N TYR A 12 8.36 -12.06 -4.58
CA TYR A 12 7.15 -12.42 -3.85
C TYR A 12 7.25 -13.83 -3.30
N ARG A 13 6.91 -13.98 -2.03
CA ARG A 13 6.96 -15.26 -1.30
C ARG A 13 5.63 -15.51 -0.63
N GLY A 14 5.21 -16.77 -0.59
CA GLY A 14 3.95 -17.21 0.00
C GLY A 14 3.59 -18.59 -0.50
N GLU A 15 2.40 -19.05 -0.17
CA GLU A 15 1.87 -20.35 -0.63
C GLU A 15 1.56 -20.32 -2.12
N HIS A 16 1.16 -19.16 -2.67
CA HIS A 16 0.75 -18.95 -4.05
C HIS A 16 1.42 -17.72 -4.67
N PRO A 17 2.76 -17.72 -4.88
CA PRO A 17 3.47 -16.58 -5.46
C PRO A 17 3.06 -16.30 -6.91
N GLU A 18 2.58 -17.31 -7.65
CA GLU A 18 2.08 -17.21 -9.01
C GLU A 18 0.88 -16.25 -9.15
N PHE A 19 0.05 -16.15 -8.12
CA PHE A 19 -1.09 -15.22 -8.11
C PHE A 19 -0.67 -13.75 -8.27
N VAL A 20 0.48 -13.39 -7.70
CA VAL A 20 1.02 -12.03 -7.83
C VAL A 20 1.44 -11.75 -9.28
N GLN A 21 2.02 -12.73 -9.95
CA GLN A 21 2.41 -12.63 -11.36
C GLN A 21 1.19 -12.38 -12.24
N GLU A 22 0.10 -13.08 -12.02
CA GLU A 22 -1.16 -12.89 -12.73
C GLU A 22 -1.70 -11.46 -12.55
N ALA A 23 -1.71 -10.96 -11.31
CA ALA A 23 -2.16 -9.61 -11.02
C ALA A 23 -1.26 -8.54 -11.67
N LEU A 24 0.07 -8.71 -11.61
CA LEU A 24 1.03 -7.77 -12.19
C LEU A 24 1.05 -7.79 -13.73
N SER A 25 0.65 -8.89 -14.36
CA SER A 25 0.55 -8.97 -15.82
C SER A 25 -0.58 -8.08 -16.38
N GLN A 26 -1.61 -7.78 -15.58
CA GLN A 26 -2.73 -6.93 -15.97
C GLN A 26 -2.40 -5.44 -15.89
N PHE A 27 -1.45 -5.05 -15.05
CA PHE A 27 -0.95 -3.69 -14.93
C PHE A 27 0.53 -3.74 -14.56
N SER A 28 1.37 -3.66 -15.56
CA SER A 28 2.81 -3.88 -15.45
C SER A 28 3.56 -2.69 -14.83
N VAL A 29 4.84 -2.87 -14.58
CA VAL A 29 5.75 -1.78 -14.18
C VAL A 29 5.78 -0.70 -15.26
N SER A 30 5.77 -1.08 -16.55
CA SER A 30 5.72 -0.13 -17.66
C SER A 30 4.44 0.68 -17.65
N ASP A 31 3.29 0.02 -17.46
CA ASP A 31 1.98 0.70 -17.38
C ASP A 31 1.93 1.66 -16.19
N THR A 32 2.51 1.27 -15.05
CA THR A 32 2.65 2.15 -13.88
C THR A 32 3.46 3.40 -14.20
N ILE A 33 4.57 3.26 -14.92
CA ILE A 33 5.42 4.39 -15.30
C ILE A 33 4.67 5.34 -16.25
N GLU A 34 4.01 4.82 -17.28
CA GLU A 34 3.26 5.65 -18.23
C GLU A 34 2.09 6.34 -17.54
N PHE A 35 1.32 5.64 -16.73
CA PHE A 35 0.24 6.23 -15.93
C PHE A 35 0.72 7.44 -15.11
N PHE A 36 1.83 7.31 -14.40
CA PHE A 36 2.35 8.42 -13.62
C PHE A 36 2.95 9.54 -14.48
N LYS A 37 3.51 9.23 -15.65
CA LYS A 37 3.96 10.26 -16.59
C LYS A 37 2.79 11.08 -17.14
N GLU A 38 1.67 10.46 -17.46
CA GLU A 38 0.44 11.15 -17.88
C GLU A 38 -0.04 12.14 -16.84
N LEU A 39 0.15 11.80 -15.56
CA LEU A 39 -0.12 12.69 -14.42
C LEU A 39 1.00 13.71 -14.12
N GLY A 40 2.06 13.76 -14.95
CA GLY A 40 3.18 14.68 -14.78
C GLY A 40 4.26 14.22 -13.81
N ILE A 41 4.21 12.99 -13.31
CA ILE A 41 5.24 12.40 -12.44
C ILE A 41 6.27 11.65 -13.27
N TYR A 42 7.39 12.29 -13.53
CA TYR A 42 8.52 11.65 -14.24
C TYR A 42 9.40 10.85 -13.28
N PRO A 43 9.91 9.68 -13.73
CA PRO A 43 10.73 8.81 -12.89
C PRO A 43 12.15 9.36 -12.68
N LEU A 44 12.66 9.14 -11.47
CA LEU A 44 14.07 9.19 -11.11
C LEU A 44 14.49 7.79 -10.64
N ASP A 45 15.34 7.14 -11.43
CA ASP A 45 15.87 5.83 -11.08
C ASP A 45 16.99 5.95 -10.03
N ARG A 46 16.85 5.15 -8.97
CA ARG A 46 17.89 4.95 -7.94
C ARG A 46 18.07 3.45 -7.73
N LYS A 47 19.02 2.85 -8.45
CA LYS A 47 19.34 1.41 -8.37
C LYS A 47 18.10 0.52 -8.65
N GLY A 48 17.31 0.88 -9.65
CA GLY A 48 16.08 0.17 -10.03
C GLY A 48 14.82 0.63 -9.30
N TYR A 49 14.93 1.34 -8.19
CA TYR A 49 13.77 1.92 -7.51
C TYR A 49 13.41 3.27 -8.13
N LEU A 50 12.17 3.39 -8.59
CA LEU A 50 11.69 4.62 -9.22
C LEU A 50 11.02 5.54 -8.20
N TYR A 51 11.52 6.75 -8.13
CA TYR A 51 11.00 7.85 -7.30
C TYR A 51 10.46 8.96 -8.20
N PRO A 52 9.55 9.81 -7.71
CA PRO A 52 9.21 11.03 -8.43
C PRO A 52 10.45 11.91 -8.56
N ARG A 53 10.65 12.51 -9.74
CA ARG A 53 11.83 13.35 -10.02
C ARG A 53 11.92 14.57 -9.11
N SER A 54 10.80 15.02 -8.58
CA SER A 54 10.74 16.06 -7.53
C SER A 54 11.47 15.68 -6.24
N GLY A 55 11.72 14.39 -6.01
CA GLY A 55 12.21 13.87 -4.73
C GLY A 55 11.20 13.92 -3.59
N GLN A 56 9.97 14.36 -3.84
CA GLN A 56 8.92 14.55 -2.85
C GLN A 56 7.83 13.48 -3.02
N ALA A 57 7.65 12.63 -2.01
CA ALA A 57 6.60 11.60 -2.04
C ALA A 57 5.19 12.22 -2.10
N GLN A 58 5.03 13.39 -1.52
CA GLN A 58 3.76 14.11 -1.48
C GLN A 58 3.25 14.48 -2.88
N SER A 59 4.14 14.79 -3.85
CA SER A 59 3.75 15.12 -5.22
C SER A 59 2.95 13.99 -5.89
N VAL A 60 3.23 12.74 -5.54
CA VAL A 60 2.48 11.58 -6.05
C VAL A 60 1.05 11.57 -5.52
N THR A 61 0.86 11.84 -4.24
CA THR A 61 -0.47 11.91 -3.63
C THR A 61 -1.27 13.09 -4.18
N GLU A 62 -0.62 14.24 -4.34
CA GLU A 62 -1.27 15.46 -4.84
C GLU A 62 -1.80 15.28 -6.26
N VAL A 63 -1.01 14.74 -7.19
CA VAL A 63 -1.48 14.55 -8.57
C VAL A 63 -2.61 13.52 -8.65
N LEU A 64 -2.57 12.47 -7.84
CA LEU A 64 -3.67 11.50 -7.77
C LEU A 64 -4.96 12.14 -7.24
N CYS A 65 -4.87 12.98 -6.21
CA CYS A 65 -6.01 13.72 -5.69
C CYS A 65 -6.55 14.73 -6.71
N MET A 66 -5.67 15.43 -7.43
CA MET A 66 -6.04 16.37 -8.48
C MET A 66 -6.77 15.66 -9.63
N GLU A 67 -6.24 14.55 -10.10
CA GLU A 67 -6.87 13.78 -11.17
C GLU A 67 -8.19 13.17 -10.73
N ALA A 68 -8.28 12.64 -9.52
CA ALA A 68 -9.54 12.17 -8.96
C ALA A 68 -10.60 13.28 -8.93
N ALA A 69 -10.23 14.49 -8.54
CA ALA A 69 -11.13 15.66 -8.55
C ALA A 69 -11.52 16.05 -9.98
N ASN A 70 -10.57 16.06 -10.91
CA ASN A 70 -10.80 16.34 -12.33
C ASN A 70 -11.83 15.36 -12.95
N LEU A 71 -11.73 14.08 -12.59
CA LEU A 71 -12.64 13.03 -13.01
C LEU A 71 -13.98 13.00 -12.23
N GLY A 72 -14.19 13.94 -11.31
CA GLY A 72 -15.43 14.04 -10.52
C GLY A 72 -15.55 13.00 -9.40
N VAL A 73 -14.45 12.33 -9.03
CA VAL A 73 -14.43 11.38 -7.91
C VAL A 73 -14.65 12.12 -6.59
N LYS A 74 -15.60 11.64 -5.78
CA LYS A 74 -15.89 12.22 -4.47
C LYS A 74 -15.02 11.56 -3.40
N ILE A 75 -13.99 12.26 -2.95
CA ILE A 75 -13.14 11.82 -1.85
C ILE A 75 -13.76 12.29 -0.53
N LYS A 76 -14.02 11.35 0.38
CA LYS A 76 -14.50 11.61 1.74
C LYS A 76 -13.41 11.26 2.73
N THR A 77 -12.92 12.26 3.45
CA THR A 77 -11.91 12.12 4.50
C THR A 77 -12.55 12.13 5.88
N ASN A 78 -11.83 11.63 6.90
CA ASN A 78 -12.32 11.53 8.27
C ASN A 78 -13.59 10.66 8.42
N GLU A 79 -13.76 9.72 7.50
CA GLU A 79 -14.89 8.79 7.51
C GLU A 79 -14.39 7.36 7.64
N LYS A 80 -14.29 6.89 8.87
CA LYS A 80 -13.89 5.50 9.14
C LYS A 80 -15.01 4.55 8.77
N VAL A 81 -14.73 3.61 7.86
CA VAL A 81 -15.65 2.54 7.51
C VAL A 81 -15.67 1.52 8.65
N VAL A 82 -16.85 1.28 9.22
CA VAL A 82 -17.05 0.34 10.34
C VAL A 82 -17.70 -0.97 9.88
N SER A 83 -18.43 -0.96 8.78
CA SER A 83 -19.08 -2.17 8.25
C SER A 83 -19.36 -2.05 6.77
N VAL A 84 -19.42 -3.20 6.12
CA VAL A 84 -19.87 -3.36 4.73
C VAL A 84 -20.92 -4.46 4.70
N GLN A 85 -21.99 -4.22 3.95
CA GLN A 85 -23.09 -5.16 3.76
C GLN A 85 -23.30 -5.40 2.28
N LYS A 86 -23.30 -6.67 1.86
CA LYS A 86 -23.71 -7.05 0.51
C LYS A 86 -25.25 -6.96 0.43
N LYS A 87 -25.76 -6.34 -0.61
CA LYS A 87 -27.16 -6.24 -0.97
C LYS A 87 -27.46 -7.07 -2.21
N THR A 88 -28.72 -7.19 -2.57
CA THR A 88 -29.15 -7.85 -3.82
C THR A 88 -28.50 -7.17 -5.03
N ASP A 89 -28.50 -5.83 -5.03
CA ASP A 89 -28.06 -4.98 -6.15
C ASP A 89 -26.89 -4.07 -5.75
N GLY A 90 -25.85 -4.64 -5.10
CA GLY A 90 -24.67 -3.89 -4.76
C GLY A 90 -24.24 -3.98 -3.30
N PHE A 91 -23.73 -2.89 -2.77
CA PHE A 91 -23.14 -2.84 -1.43
C PHE A 91 -23.62 -1.60 -0.67
N ARG A 92 -23.73 -1.75 0.65
CA ARG A 92 -23.87 -0.64 1.59
C ARG A 92 -22.62 -0.56 2.46
N VAL A 93 -22.00 0.60 2.49
CA VAL A 93 -20.83 0.92 3.32
C VAL A 93 -21.28 1.81 4.46
N LEU A 94 -21.02 1.40 5.69
CA LEU A 94 -21.36 2.18 6.89
C LEU A 94 -20.09 2.80 7.47
N THR A 95 -20.16 4.08 7.78
CA THR A 95 -19.15 4.83 8.53
C THR A 95 -19.66 5.15 9.92
N GLU A 96 -18.85 5.78 10.75
CA GLU A 96 -19.31 6.20 12.11
C GLU A 96 -20.44 7.21 12.07
N GLY A 97 -20.56 8.02 11.02
CA GLY A 97 -21.57 9.10 10.92
C GLY A 97 -22.55 8.98 9.75
N TRP A 98 -22.29 8.10 8.79
CA TRP A 98 -23.07 8.05 7.54
C TRP A 98 -23.08 6.65 6.91
N HIS A 99 -23.80 6.53 5.80
CA HIS A 99 -23.74 5.34 4.95
C HIS A 99 -23.71 5.72 3.47
N TYR A 100 -23.11 4.86 2.67
CA TYR A 100 -23.02 4.98 1.22
C TYR A 100 -23.52 3.70 0.55
N GLU A 101 -24.05 3.83 -0.64
CA GLU A 101 -24.46 2.70 -1.48
C GLU A 101 -23.75 2.78 -2.82
N GLY A 102 -23.46 1.63 -3.41
CA GLY A 102 -22.82 1.52 -4.72
C GLY A 102 -22.95 0.10 -5.27
N ASP A 103 -22.93 -0.01 -6.59
CA ASP A 103 -23.09 -1.27 -7.30
C ASP A 103 -21.85 -2.17 -7.11
N VAL A 104 -20.68 -1.54 -7.01
CA VAL A 104 -19.37 -2.21 -6.86
C VAL A 104 -18.63 -1.65 -5.66
N LEU A 105 -17.95 -2.52 -4.93
CA LEU A 105 -17.08 -2.17 -3.81
C LEU A 105 -15.67 -2.65 -4.07
N ILE A 106 -14.70 -1.73 -3.94
CA ILE A 106 -13.27 -2.03 -3.96
C ILE A 106 -12.71 -1.80 -2.56
N LEU A 107 -12.20 -2.85 -1.92
CA LEU A 107 -11.49 -2.76 -0.65
C LEU A 107 -10.00 -2.52 -0.90
N ALA A 108 -9.53 -1.30 -0.69
CA ALA A 108 -8.15 -0.88 -0.90
C ALA A 108 -7.53 -0.27 0.37
N ASN A 109 -7.90 -0.78 1.53
CA ASN A 109 -7.54 -0.25 2.86
C ASN A 109 -6.06 -0.42 3.22
N GLY A 110 -5.29 -1.15 2.41
CA GLY A 110 -3.93 -1.54 2.75
C GLY A 110 -3.87 -2.59 3.87
N SER A 111 -2.68 -2.77 4.40
CA SER A 111 -2.40 -3.76 5.45
C SER A 111 -2.39 -3.12 6.85
N ARG A 112 -1.71 -3.78 7.80
CA ARG A 112 -1.49 -3.26 9.16
C ARG A 112 -0.14 -2.52 9.30
N ALA A 113 0.41 -2.03 8.19
CA ALA A 113 1.78 -1.51 8.15
C ALA A 113 1.94 -0.10 8.73
N SER A 114 0.87 0.69 8.81
CA SER A 114 0.94 2.08 9.30
C SER A 114 -0.40 2.54 9.87
N ALA A 115 -0.65 2.25 11.12
CA ALA A 115 -1.89 2.64 11.81
C ALA A 115 -2.08 4.17 11.85
N ILE A 116 -0.99 4.95 11.88
CA ILE A 116 -1.03 6.42 11.87
C ILE A 116 -1.63 6.97 10.57
N SER A 117 -1.40 6.31 9.45
CA SER A 117 -1.97 6.69 8.15
C SER A 117 -3.32 6.03 7.84
N GLY A 118 -3.96 5.39 8.83
CA GLY A 118 -5.21 4.68 8.67
C GLY A 118 -5.07 3.21 8.22
N SER A 119 -3.85 2.75 7.96
CA SER A 119 -3.56 1.35 7.58
C SER A 119 -3.45 0.48 8.84
N ASP A 120 -4.60 0.27 9.52
CA ASP A 120 -4.71 -0.38 10.83
C ASP A 120 -5.11 -1.87 10.75
N GLY A 121 -5.34 -2.39 9.55
CA GLY A 121 -5.77 -3.76 9.29
C GLY A 121 -7.28 -3.98 9.36
N SER A 122 -8.07 -2.93 9.54
CA SER A 122 -9.55 -3.02 9.56
C SER A 122 -10.13 -3.61 8.27
N GLY A 123 -9.47 -3.43 7.13
CA GLY A 123 -9.86 -4.01 5.84
C GLY A 123 -9.93 -5.54 5.86
N TYR A 124 -9.10 -6.22 6.65
CA TYR A 124 -9.16 -7.67 6.79
C TYR A 124 -10.45 -8.14 7.45
N GLU A 125 -10.93 -7.41 8.47
CA GLU A 125 -12.19 -7.74 9.13
C GLU A 125 -13.40 -7.47 8.24
N LEU A 126 -13.33 -6.43 7.41
CA LEU A 126 -14.37 -6.16 6.39
C LEU A 126 -14.41 -7.28 5.36
N ALA A 127 -13.25 -7.72 4.86
CA ALA A 127 -13.16 -8.83 3.91
C ALA A 127 -13.69 -10.15 4.50
N LYS A 128 -13.34 -10.47 5.76
CA LYS A 128 -13.89 -11.63 6.46
C LYS A 128 -15.42 -11.64 6.53
N ARG A 129 -16.01 -10.49 6.86
CA ARG A 129 -17.47 -10.33 6.94
C ARG A 129 -18.16 -10.52 5.58
N LEU A 130 -17.42 -10.30 4.50
CA LEU A 130 -17.87 -10.57 3.12
C LEU A 130 -17.63 -12.02 2.68
N GLY A 131 -17.12 -12.89 3.57
CA GLY A 131 -16.90 -14.30 3.31
C GLY A 131 -15.51 -14.68 2.81
N HIS A 132 -14.55 -13.73 2.79
CA HIS A 132 -13.17 -14.04 2.39
C HIS A 132 -12.38 -14.69 3.53
N HIS A 133 -11.56 -15.67 3.19
CA HIS A 133 -10.52 -16.19 4.07
C HIS A 133 -9.31 -15.25 4.07
N ILE A 134 -8.79 -14.94 5.26
CA ILE A 134 -7.60 -14.10 5.39
C ILE A 134 -6.42 -14.99 5.79
N VAL A 135 -5.43 -15.07 4.93
CA VAL A 135 -4.15 -15.71 5.23
C VAL A 135 -3.45 -14.92 6.33
N PRO A 136 -2.83 -15.57 7.33
CA PRO A 136 -2.12 -14.87 8.41
C PRO A 136 -1.07 -13.90 7.87
N VAL A 137 -1.14 -12.66 8.33
CA VAL A 137 -0.22 -11.60 7.90
C VAL A 137 0.93 -11.48 8.89
N TRP A 138 2.15 -11.68 8.40
CA TRP A 138 3.39 -11.56 9.16
C TRP A 138 4.15 -10.30 8.78
N PRO A 139 4.85 -9.62 9.72
CA PRO A 139 5.68 -8.48 9.38
C PRO A 139 6.88 -8.93 8.54
N ALA A 140 7.07 -8.30 7.37
CA ALA A 140 8.24 -8.52 6.52
C ALA A 140 9.37 -7.51 6.80
N LEU A 141 9.02 -6.35 7.36
CA LEU A 141 9.96 -5.31 7.74
C LEU A 141 9.65 -4.87 9.18
N THR A 142 10.66 -4.92 10.05
CA THR A 142 10.51 -4.55 11.45
C THR A 142 11.75 -3.85 11.99
N ALA A 143 11.57 -3.01 13.00
CA ALA A 143 12.65 -2.39 13.72
C ALA A 143 13.29 -3.37 14.72
N LEU A 144 14.62 -3.39 14.78
CA LEU A 144 15.36 -4.15 15.78
C LEU A 144 15.58 -3.28 17.04
N LYS A 145 15.25 -3.84 18.20
CA LYS A 145 15.62 -3.24 19.49
C LYS A 145 16.99 -3.75 19.90
N CYS A 146 17.97 -2.87 19.95
CA CYS A 146 19.33 -3.22 20.37
C CYS A 146 19.55 -2.86 21.84
N LYS A 147 20.35 -3.68 22.56
CA LYS A 147 20.80 -3.36 23.92
C LYS A 147 21.92 -2.32 23.86
N GLY A 148 21.89 -1.35 24.77
CA GLY A 148 22.91 -0.33 24.90
C GLY A 148 22.40 1.07 24.59
N ASN A 149 23.18 2.08 24.97
CA ASN A 149 22.81 3.50 24.83
C ASN A 149 23.51 4.22 23.67
N PHE A 150 24.55 3.61 23.09
CA PHE A 150 25.37 4.24 22.04
C PHE A 150 24.59 4.45 20.72
N PHE A 151 23.55 3.67 20.48
CA PHE A 151 22.68 3.83 19.31
C PHE A 151 21.96 5.19 19.24
N LYS A 152 21.82 5.89 20.38
CA LYS A 152 21.22 7.23 20.41
C LYS A 152 22.04 8.26 19.64
N THR A 153 23.38 8.07 19.62
CA THR A 153 24.29 8.94 18.88
C THR A 153 24.23 8.75 17.38
N TRP A 154 23.64 7.65 16.92
CA TRP A 154 23.48 7.31 15.50
C TRP A 154 22.08 7.60 14.97
N SER A 155 21.25 8.27 15.75
CA SER A 155 19.89 8.61 15.32
C SER A 155 19.93 9.38 14.01
N GLY A 156 19.17 8.89 13.00
CA GLY A 156 19.12 9.48 11.67
C GLY A 156 20.25 9.06 10.71
N VAL A 157 21.26 8.33 11.18
CA VAL A 157 22.33 7.83 10.30
C VAL A 157 21.79 6.66 9.46
N ARG A 158 22.04 6.71 8.16
CA ARG A 158 21.81 5.60 7.22
C ARG A 158 23.16 5.05 6.78
N THR A 159 23.31 3.73 6.83
CA THR A 159 24.51 3.05 6.39
C THR A 159 24.16 1.77 5.64
N GLU A 160 25.03 1.35 4.75
CA GLU A 160 24.97 0.02 4.16
C GLU A 160 25.79 -0.93 5.05
N GLY A 161 25.24 -2.08 5.37
CA GLY A 161 25.88 -3.05 6.25
C GLY A 161 25.35 -4.46 6.03
N LYS A 162 26.10 -5.45 6.51
CA LYS A 162 25.70 -6.85 6.55
C LYS A 162 25.26 -7.20 7.97
N ILE A 163 24.04 -7.69 8.10
CA ILE A 163 23.47 -8.19 9.35
C ILE A 163 23.36 -9.70 9.24
N THR A 164 23.83 -10.41 10.27
CA THR A 164 23.69 -11.86 10.38
C THR A 164 22.87 -12.16 11.63
N LEU A 165 21.78 -12.90 11.45
CA LEU A 165 20.94 -13.37 12.55
C LEU A 165 21.31 -14.83 12.84
N PHE A 166 21.54 -15.12 14.11
CA PHE A 166 21.69 -16.48 14.60
C PHE A 166 20.44 -16.84 15.41
N SER A 167 19.78 -17.95 15.08
CA SER A 167 18.74 -18.57 15.90
C SER A 167 19.34 -19.77 16.63
N GLU A 168 19.09 -19.89 17.93
CA GLU A 168 19.37 -21.09 18.72
C GLU A 168 18.30 -22.14 18.48
#